data_b412b5c98c74709f5cb77f4c12c1601d
#
_entry.id   b412b5c98c74709f5cb77f4c12c1601d
#
_cell.length_a   1.000
_cell.length_b   1.000
_cell.length_c   1.000
_cell.angle_alpha   90.00
_cell.angle_beta   90.00
_cell.angle_gamma   90.00
#
_symmetry.space_group_name_H-M   'P 1'
#
loop_
_entity.id
_entity.type
_entity.pdbx_description
1 polymer ?
#
loop_
_entity_poly.entity_id
_entity_poly.type
_entity_poly.pdbx_seq_one_letter_code
_entity_poly.pdbx_strand_id
1 'polypeptide(L)'
;MSYSETIQENITHKVKLPKKEDLKKAQLRINKFINRTPVLTSSTLDKKLKCKVFFKCENFQKMGAFKMRGASNSLLKMNKNDLKKGVATHSSGNFAQAVALSSKMSGIKAHIVMPTN
;
A
#
# COMPACT_ATOMS: atom_id res chain seq x y z
N MET A 1 12.16 -33.61 -20.24
CA MET A 1 11.66 -32.57 -19.29
C MET A 1 11.44 -31.31 -20.09
N SER A 2 10.21 -30.85 -20.20
CA SER A 2 9.89 -29.68 -21.00
C SER A 2 10.14 -28.40 -20.17
N TYR A 3 10.50 -27.30 -20.85
CA TYR A 3 10.77 -25.99 -20.23
C TYR A 3 9.58 -25.47 -19.38
N SER A 4 8.39 -25.97 -19.61
CA SER A 4 7.17 -25.64 -18.85
C SER A 4 7.09 -26.31 -17.48
N GLU A 5 7.65 -27.48 -17.32
CA GLU A 5 7.64 -28.21 -16.01
C GLU A 5 8.62 -27.59 -15.02
N THR A 6 9.76 -27.07 -15.48
CA THR A 6 10.76 -26.43 -14.62
C THR A 6 10.32 -25.06 -14.08
N ILE A 7 9.42 -24.36 -14.78
CA ILE A 7 8.86 -23.08 -14.33
C ILE A 7 7.79 -23.28 -13.25
N GLN A 8 7.01 -24.35 -13.31
CA GLN A 8 5.95 -24.61 -12.35
C GLN A 8 6.44 -25.05 -10.98
N GLU A 9 7.58 -25.74 -10.88
CA GLU A 9 8.16 -26.14 -9.59
C GLU A 9 8.77 -24.99 -8.77
N ASN A 10 9.15 -23.87 -9.40
CA ASN A 10 9.76 -22.73 -8.73
C ASN A 10 8.76 -21.66 -8.20
N ILE A 11 7.46 -21.80 -8.46
CA ILE A 11 6.44 -20.79 -8.07
C ILE A 11 5.68 -21.19 -6.79
N THR A 12 5.96 -22.34 -6.18
CA THR A 12 5.32 -22.73 -4.91
C THR A 12 5.95 -22.08 -3.66
N HIS A 13 6.29 -20.80 -3.71
CA HIS A 13 6.37 -20.05 -2.48
C HIS A 13 4.93 -19.95 -1.92
N LYS A 14 4.60 -20.78 -0.94
CA LYS A 14 3.34 -20.68 -0.16
C LYS A 14 3.20 -19.22 0.26
N VAL A 15 2.36 -18.46 -0.42
CA VAL A 15 2.05 -17.07 -0.06
C VAL A 15 1.42 -17.11 1.33
N LYS A 16 2.19 -16.71 2.32
CA LYS A 16 1.70 -16.64 3.69
C LYS A 16 0.70 -15.49 3.80
N LEU A 17 -0.57 -15.82 3.96
CA LEU A 17 -1.60 -14.81 4.16
C LEU A 17 -1.33 -14.03 5.46
N PRO A 18 -1.53 -12.70 5.46
CA PRO A 18 -1.35 -11.89 6.65
C PRO A 18 -2.39 -12.24 7.70
N LYS A 19 -1.96 -12.34 8.96
CA LYS A 19 -2.82 -12.55 10.12
C LYS A 19 -3.29 -11.21 10.68
N LYS A 20 -4.30 -11.23 11.56
CA LYS A 20 -4.82 -10.04 12.25
C LYS A 20 -3.71 -9.26 12.99
N GLU A 21 -2.78 -9.98 13.57
CA GLU A 21 -1.61 -9.42 14.28
C GLU A 21 -0.68 -8.66 13.35
N ASP A 22 -0.51 -9.13 12.10
CA ASP A 22 0.30 -8.47 11.10
C ASP A 22 -0.32 -7.13 10.68
N LEU A 23 -1.65 -7.09 10.56
CA LEU A 23 -2.39 -5.86 10.29
C LEU A 23 -2.27 -4.84 11.43
N LYS A 24 -2.39 -5.30 12.68
CA LYS A 24 -2.19 -4.43 13.86
C LYS A 24 -0.78 -3.86 13.91
N LYS A 25 0.25 -4.69 13.68
CA LYS A 25 1.66 -4.24 13.61
C LYS A 25 1.87 -3.23 12.50
N ALA A 26 1.29 -3.45 11.31
CA ALA A 26 1.34 -2.51 10.20
C ALA A 26 0.68 -1.17 10.57
N GLN A 27 -0.51 -1.20 11.17
CA GLN A 27 -1.23 -0.01 11.62
C GLN A 27 -0.39 0.83 12.59
N LEU A 28 0.20 0.22 13.62
CA LEU A 28 1.07 0.91 14.57
C LEU A 28 2.29 1.54 13.88
N ARG A 29 2.90 0.81 12.93
CA ARG A 29 4.07 1.27 12.18
C ARG A 29 3.78 2.54 11.38
N ILE A 30 2.65 2.59 10.69
CA ILE A 30 2.31 3.68 9.77
C ILE A 30 1.52 4.83 10.41
N ASN A 31 1.15 4.73 11.67
CA ASN A 31 0.23 5.65 12.34
C ASN A 31 0.60 7.14 12.18
N LYS A 32 1.90 7.47 12.25
CA LYS A 32 2.41 8.83 12.07
C LYS A 32 2.47 9.28 10.60
N PHE A 33 2.34 8.36 9.66
CA PHE A 33 2.48 8.59 8.22
C PHE A 33 1.14 8.80 7.51
N ILE A 34 0.05 8.42 8.14
CA ILE A 34 -1.28 8.38 7.53
C ILE A 34 -2.30 9.22 8.30
N ASN A 35 -3.38 9.58 7.62
CA ASN A 35 -4.57 10.14 8.25
C ASN A 35 -5.49 9.01 8.73
N ARG A 36 -6.14 9.21 9.88
CA ARG A 36 -7.27 8.36 10.28
C ARG A 36 -8.50 8.84 9.51
N THR A 37 -8.75 8.21 8.37
CA THR A 37 -9.87 8.56 7.51
C THR A 37 -11.21 8.18 8.12
N PRO A 38 -12.30 8.96 7.91
CA PRO A 38 -13.62 8.64 8.42
C PRO A 38 -14.22 7.40 7.75
N VAL A 39 -15.21 6.83 8.42
CA VAL A 39 -16.11 5.83 7.84
C VAL A 39 -17.50 6.45 7.81
N LEU A 40 -18.07 6.59 6.62
CA LEU A 40 -19.39 7.14 6.40
C LEU A 40 -20.40 6.03 6.10
N THR A 41 -21.68 6.32 6.33
CA THR A 41 -22.80 5.44 6.02
C THR A 41 -23.83 6.20 5.18
N SER A 42 -24.76 5.49 4.56
CA SER A 42 -25.84 6.10 3.78
C SER A 42 -27.14 5.32 3.99
N SER A 43 -28.11 5.94 4.66
CA SER A 43 -29.42 5.34 4.88
C SER A 43 -30.16 5.03 3.57
N THR A 44 -29.97 5.85 2.55
CA THR A 44 -30.55 5.64 1.22
C THR A 44 -30.00 4.38 0.57
N LEU A 45 -28.66 4.19 0.62
CA LEU A 45 -28.02 2.98 0.08
C LEU A 45 -28.34 1.74 0.91
N ASP A 46 -28.37 1.86 2.23
CA ASP A 46 -28.76 0.77 3.12
C ASP A 46 -30.15 0.21 2.76
N LYS A 47 -31.13 1.10 2.56
CA LYS A 47 -32.49 0.73 2.14
C LYS A 47 -32.50 0.07 0.77
N LYS A 48 -31.83 0.67 -0.21
CA LYS A 48 -31.80 0.19 -1.60
C LYS A 48 -31.13 -1.17 -1.73
N LEU A 49 -30.01 -1.39 -1.01
CA LEU A 49 -29.22 -2.60 -1.07
C LEU A 49 -29.64 -3.65 -0.03
N LYS A 50 -30.58 -3.32 0.86
CA LYS A 50 -31.05 -4.19 1.96
C LYS A 50 -29.93 -4.71 2.87
N CYS A 51 -28.87 -3.91 3.04
CA CYS A 51 -27.73 -4.22 3.91
C CYS A 51 -27.13 -2.93 4.48
N LYS A 52 -26.28 -3.06 5.51
CA LYS A 52 -25.50 -1.92 6.05
C LYS A 52 -24.25 -1.72 5.22
N VAL A 53 -24.09 -0.51 4.66
CA VAL A 53 -22.93 -0.12 3.84
C VAL A 53 -22.05 0.85 4.59
N PHE A 54 -20.75 0.59 4.61
CA PHE A 54 -19.75 1.43 5.25
C PHE A 54 -18.70 1.86 4.21
N PHE A 55 -18.51 3.17 4.07
CA PHE A 55 -17.56 3.78 3.15
C PHE A 55 -16.31 4.21 3.91
N LYS A 56 -15.23 3.49 3.78
CA LYS A 56 -13.92 3.93 4.27
C LYS A 56 -13.36 4.99 3.33
N CYS A 57 -13.40 6.26 3.76
CA CYS A 57 -13.14 7.42 2.90
C CYS A 57 -11.64 7.65 2.69
N GLU A 58 -10.98 6.81 1.91
CA GLU A 58 -9.55 6.91 1.60
C GLU A 58 -9.21 8.04 0.61
N ASN A 59 -10.20 8.71 0.04
CA ASN A 59 -10.06 10.00 -0.63
C ASN A 59 -9.60 11.12 0.31
N PHE A 60 -9.81 10.99 1.63
CA PHE A 60 -9.28 11.89 2.67
C PHE A 60 -7.90 11.44 3.21
N GLN A 61 -7.32 10.39 2.67
CA GLN A 61 -5.97 10.00 3.00
C GLN A 61 -4.96 11.00 2.42
N LYS A 62 -3.74 11.07 2.99
CA LYS A 62 -2.64 11.82 2.39
C LYS A 62 -2.49 11.42 0.92
N MET A 63 -2.22 12.37 0.05
CA MET A 63 -2.21 12.25 -1.42
C MET A 63 -3.52 11.73 -2.05
N GLY A 64 -4.64 11.75 -1.30
CA GLY A 64 -5.98 11.44 -1.81
C GLY A 64 -6.26 9.96 -2.10
N ALA A 65 -5.46 9.01 -1.62
CA ALA A 65 -5.67 7.60 -1.92
C ALA A 65 -5.10 6.62 -0.88
N PHE A 66 -5.70 5.43 -0.81
CA PHE A 66 -5.31 4.36 0.11
C PHE A 66 -3.87 3.84 -0.07
N LYS A 67 -3.24 4.09 -1.22
CA LYS A 67 -1.87 3.65 -1.54
C LYS A 67 -0.84 4.15 -0.55
N MET A 68 -1.10 5.27 0.13
CA MET A 68 -0.24 5.81 1.19
C MET A 68 0.02 4.79 2.30
N ARG A 69 -0.96 3.98 2.66
CA ARG A 69 -0.84 2.95 3.71
C ARG A 69 0.18 1.89 3.32
N GLY A 70 0.06 1.33 2.12
CA GLY A 70 0.97 0.28 1.64
C GLY A 70 2.38 0.79 1.41
N ALA A 71 2.54 1.94 0.75
CA ALA A 71 3.84 2.54 0.49
C ALA A 71 4.59 2.85 1.80
N SER A 72 3.93 3.52 2.75
CA SER A 72 4.53 3.80 4.05
C SER A 72 4.90 2.53 4.81
N ASN A 73 4.03 1.51 4.81
CA ASN A 73 4.31 0.25 5.49
C ASN A 73 5.51 -0.48 4.89
N SER A 74 5.63 -0.50 3.57
CA SER A 74 6.77 -1.12 2.89
C SER A 74 8.07 -0.42 3.23
N LEU A 75 8.13 0.91 3.11
CA LEU A 75 9.31 1.70 3.44
C LEU A 75 9.74 1.51 4.91
N LEU A 76 8.82 1.65 5.84
CA LEU A 76 9.11 1.54 7.28
C LEU A 76 9.46 0.12 7.73
N LYS A 77 9.25 -0.88 6.89
CA LYS A 77 9.62 -2.28 7.15
C LYS A 77 11.00 -2.64 6.60
N MET A 78 11.55 -1.83 5.69
CA MET A 78 12.87 -2.06 5.12
C MET A 78 13.97 -1.85 6.17
N ASN A 79 15.08 -2.55 6.01
CA ASN A 79 16.24 -2.34 6.86
C ASN A 79 16.95 -1.01 6.53
N LYS A 80 17.69 -0.46 7.49
CA LYS A 80 18.34 0.85 7.34
C LYS A 80 19.40 0.89 6.26
N ASN A 81 20.09 -0.22 5.99
CA ASN A 81 21.15 -0.27 4.98
C ASN A 81 20.58 -0.20 3.56
N ASP A 82 19.43 -0.86 3.33
CA ASP A 82 18.74 -0.76 2.04
C ASP A 82 18.14 0.63 1.84
N LEU A 83 17.56 1.22 2.89
CA LEU A 83 17.00 2.57 2.83
C LEU A 83 18.05 3.63 2.47
N LYS A 84 19.32 3.47 2.87
CA LYS A 84 20.41 4.38 2.48
C LYS A 84 20.66 4.40 0.97
N LYS A 85 20.39 3.30 0.27
CA LYS A 85 20.50 3.21 -1.20
C LYS A 85 19.34 3.92 -1.91
N GLY A 86 18.29 4.28 -1.19
CA GLY A 86 17.04 4.81 -1.73
C GLY A 86 16.09 3.70 -2.18
N VAL A 87 14.99 4.11 -2.78
CA VAL A 87 13.96 3.19 -3.32
C VAL A 87 13.67 3.54 -4.76
N ALA A 88 13.32 2.53 -5.55
CA ALA A 88 12.89 2.70 -6.92
C ALA A 88 11.54 2.02 -7.16
N THR A 89 10.71 2.65 -7.99
CA THR A 89 9.46 2.05 -8.46
C THR A 89 9.10 2.59 -9.83
N HIS A 90 8.22 1.87 -10.51
CA HIS A 90 7.62 2.34 -11.74
C HIS A 90 6.11 2.51 -11.52
N SER A 91 5.59 3.71 -11.75
CA SER A 91 4.16 4.01 -11.64
C SER A 91 3.91 5.46 -12.05
N SER A 92 2.82 5.72 -12.76
CA SER A 92 2.34 7.07 -13.10
C SER A 92 1.13 7.53 -12.29
N GLY A 93 0.63 6.71 -11.35
CA GLY A 93 -0.61 6.98 -10.61
C GLY A 93 -0.40 7.15 -9.10
N ASN A 94 -1.43 6.79 -8.36
CA ASN A 94 -1.47 6.95 -6.90
C ASN A 94 -0.33 6.25 -6.16
N PHE A 95 0.24 5.18 -6.71
CA PHE A 95 1.37 4.51 -6.07
C PHE A 95 2.66 5.33 -6.19
N ALA A 96 2.89 5.97 -7.34
CA ALA A 96 4.01 6.90 -7.53
C ALA A 96 3.98 8.02 -6.47
N GLN A 97 2.82 8.67 -6.34
CA GLN A 97 2.61 9.75 -5.36
C GLN A 97 2.81 9.25 -3.91
N ALA A 98 2.31 8.06 -3.59
CA ALA A 98 2.45 7.48 -2.26
C ALA A 98 3.90 7.15 -1.92
N VAL A 99 4.67 6.59 -2.85
CA VAL A 99 6.10 6.32 -2.66
C VAL A 99 6.87 7.64 -2.52
N ALA A 100 6.61 8.64 -3.39
CA ALA A 100 7.25 9.94 -3.31
C ALA A 100 7.02 10.61 -1.94
N LEU A 101 5.75 10.68 -1.50
CA LEU A 101 5.41 11.32 -0.22
C LEU A 101 5.97 10.55 0.98
N SER A 102 5.85 9.22 1.00
CA SER A 102 6.37 8.39 2.10
C SER A 102 7.89 8.49 2.20
N SER A 103 8.59 8.50 1.06
CA SER A 103 10.04 8.66 1.01
C SER A 103 10.47 10.06 1.49
N LYS A 104 9.79 11.11 1.04
CA LYS A 104 10.01 12.50 1.52
C LYS A 104 9.85 12.60 3.03
N MET A 105 8.77 12.04 3.58
CA MET A 105 8.51 12.04 5.03
C MET A 105 9.54 11.25 5.84
N SER A 106 10.23 10.30 5.20
CA SER A 106 11.26 9.45 5.83
C SER A 106 12.68 9.92 5.55
N GLY A 107 12.89 11.00 4.78
CA GLY A 107 14.22 11.45 4.35
C GLY A 107 14.93 10.47 3.42
N ILE A 108 14.18 9.68 2.63
CA ILE A 108 14.70 8.62 1.76
C ILE A 108 14.63 9.10 0.31
N LYS A 109 15.70 8.86 -0.46
CA LYS A 109 15.72 9.14 -1.89
C LYS A 109 14.80 8.16 -2.62
N ALA A 110 13.94 8.67 -3.50
CA ALA A 110 13.06 7.86 -4.33
C ALA A 110 13.28 8.15 -5.82
N HIS A 111 13.37 7.08 -6.62
CA HIS A 111 13.40 7.14 -8.07
C HIS A 111 12.09 6.54 -8.59
N ILE A 112 11.33 7.35 -9.33
CA ILE A 112 10.03 6.94 -9.85
C ILE A 112 10.07 7.05 -11.37
N VAL A 113 9.97 5.91 -12.03
CA VAL A 113 9.93 5.82 -13.50
C VAL A 113 8.49 5.95 -13.95
N MET A 114 8.25 6.87 -14.87
CA MET A 114 6.93 7.12 -15.47
C MET A 114 7.06 7.12 -16.99
N PRO A 115 6.01 6.72 -17.74
CA PRO A 115 5.98 6.96 -19.19
C PRO A 115 6.07 8.46 -19.48
N THR A 116 6.75 8.80 -20.55
CA THR A 116 6.64 10.12 -21.18
C THR A 116 5.46 10.07 -22.14
N ASN A 117 4.51 10.96 -22.00
CA ASN A 117 3.42 11.11 -22.96
C ASN A 117 3.93 11.88 -24.18
#